data_9dbae61acdf91112484181d809c7e72f
#
_entry.id   9dbae61acdf91112484181d809c7e72f
#
_cell.length_a   1.000
_cell.length_b   1.000
_cell.length_c   1.000
_cell.angle_alpha   90.00
_cell.angle_beta   90.00
_cell.angle_gamma   90.00
#
_symmetry.space_group_name_H-M   'P 1'
#
loop_
_entity.id
_entity.type
_entity.pdbx_description
1 polymer ?
#
loop_
_entity_poly.entity_id
_entity_poly.type
_entity_poly.pdbx_seq_one_letter_code
_entity_poly.pdbx_strand_id
1 'polypeptide(L)'
;MTHAHKGGFEWKVPEHFNFGATIDHYAEDPNRVALLWEDQEGRRARLTFANLGAQSNRIANVLAGLGIKRGDPVLLVLPRISLWQAAYIGALKIGALVVPCTSMLREKDLIYRANHSGARAIIAGVESATMIRELSDQCSTLEHYLIAGSARTGWISLPDSMRTASESHRTVQTRADEPAICYYTSGTTREPKAVLHSHAYTWSHQYTGKDWLALQASDLHWTTSDTGWAKAAYGVLFGPWMNGVTTFMYNGRFEPAKELELLGRYGITSFCAPPTEYRMLVKEDLKKHRFPALRSCTGAGEPLNPEVIATWKSELGLTIRDGYGQTETIILVANLPGMEMRPGSMGLPFAGHDVRVVDEDLNETRDGDVGQIAVRVNPERPPSLFLEYWKNPEETATVFQGDYYLTGDHATRDHDGYLWFVGRADDVIISAGYRIGPFEVESALLEHPHVLESAVVASPDSDRGSIVKAFVRLKPGVPRGAALIRELQEHVKRTTAPYKYPREIEFMDELPKTVSGKIRRVELRKREEHRKRP
;
A
#
# COMPACT_ATOMS: atom_id res chain seq x y z
N MET A 1 0.95 -15.47 29.70
CA MET A 1 2.19 -14.67 29.85
C MET A 1 2.39 -13.95 28.54
N THR A 2 2.16 -12.66 28.52
CA THR A 2 2.26 -11.77 27.36
C THR A 2 3.70 -11.76 26.87
N HIS A 3 3.96 -12.24 25.65
CA HIS A 3 5.21 -12.00 24.93
C HIS A 3 5.26 -10.53 24.43
N ALA A 4 5.19 -9.58 25.38
CA ALA A 4 5.69 -8.24 25.12
C ALA A 4 7.18 -8.37 24.80
N HIS A 5 7.65 -7.75 23.72
CA HIS A 5 9.04 -7.72 23.31
C HIS A 5 9.96 -7.54 24.52
N LYS A 6 10.80 -8.56 24.80
CA LYS A 6 11.85 -8.50 25.83
C LYS A 6 12.98 -7.58 25.34
N GLY A 7 12.77 -6.29 25.45
CA GLY A 7 13.70 -5.22 25.11
C GLY A 7 12.85 -4.01 24.74
N GLY A 8 12.75 -3.03 25.64
CA GLY A 8 11.88 -1.88 25.45
C GLY A 8 12.20 -1.13 24.16
N PHE A 9 11.31 -1.25 23.14
CA PHE A 9 11.39 -0.42 21.96
C PHE A 9 10.94 0.99 22.35
N GLU A 10 11.69 1.99 21.95
CA GLU A 10 11.39 3.40 22.16
C GLU A 10 11.50 4.15 20.85
N TRP A 11 10.48 4.93 20.52
CA TRP A 11 10.52 5.84 19.39
C TRP A 11 11.44 7.04 19.71
N LYS A 12 12.63 7.07 19.13
CA LYS A 12 13.59 8.18 19.30
C LYS A 12 13.49 9.16 18.13
N VAL A 13 12.30 9.69 17.93
CA VAL A 13 12.05 10.67 16.87
C VAL A 13 12.76 11.97 17.20
N PRO A 14 13.60 12.54 16.30
CA PRO A 14 14.19 13.83 16.54
C PRO A 14 13.10 14.92 16.53
N GLU A 15 13.30 15.98 17.31
CA GLU A 15 12.35 17.11 17.35
C GLU A 15 12.12 17.74 15.98
N HIS A 16 13.18 17.82 15.18
CA HIS A 16 13.16 18.32 13.81
C HIS A 16 13.59 17.20 12.86
N PHE A 17 12.78 16.94 11.87
CA PHE A 17 13.09 15.98 10.82
C PHE A 17 12.46 16.40 9.49
N ASN A 18 13.25 16.28 8.42
CA ASN A 18 12.79 16.41 7.04
C ASN A 18 13.49 15.32 6.21
N PHE A 19 12.73 14.50 5.53
CA PHE A 19 13.30 13.41 4.73
C PHE A 19 14.27 13.89 3.65
N GLY A 20 14.11 15.14 3.16
CA GLY A 20 15.06 15.75 2.23
C GLY A 20 16.49 15.80 2.77
N ALA A 21 16.66 16.00 4.10
CA ALA A 21 17.98 16.01 4.73
C ALA A 21 18.66 14.61 4.71
N THR A 22 17.87 13.53 4.71
CA THR A 22 18.42 12.17 4.54
C THR A 22 19.06 12.00 3.16
N ILE A 23 18.43 12.58 2.13
CA ILE A 23 18.98 12.55 0.76
C ILE A 23 20.25 13.41 0.68
N ASP A 24 20.25 14.60 1.32
CA ASP A 24 21.42 15.47 1.36
C ASP A 24 22.62 14.78 2.04
N HIS A 25 22.37 14.04 3.13
CA HIS A 25 23.40 13.25 3.83
C HIS A 25 24.01 12.17 2.91
N TYR A 26 23.20 11.37 2.23
CA TYR A 26 23.74 10.36 1.32
C TYR A 26 24.34 10.92 0.03
N ALA A 27 23.97 12.14 -0.35
CA ALA A 27 24.54 12.85 -1.49
C ALA A 27 26.00 13.29 -1.28
N GLU A 28 26.50 13.29 -0.04
CA GLU A 28 27.91 13.53 0.28
C GLU A 28 28.85 12.49 -0.38
N ASP A 29 28.35 11.26 -0.61
CA ASP A 29 29.04 10.27 -1.43
C ASP A 29 28.54 10.35 -2.90
N PRO A 30 29.32 10.93 -3.81
CA PRO A 30 28.90 11.14 -5.20
C PRO A 30 28.66 9.83 -5.98
N ASN A 31 29.20 8.71 -5.48
CA ASN A 31 29.15 7.40 -6.16
C ASN A 31 28.02 6.51 -5.63
N ARG A 32 27.42 6.84 -4.47
CA ARG A 32 26.39 6.03 -3.85
C ARG A 32 25.12 6.01 -4.70
N VAL A 33 24.77 4.83 -5.21
CA VAL A 33 23.61 4.64 -6.09
C VAL A 33 22.32 4.72 -5.26
N ALA A 34 21.39 5.55 -5.71
CA ALA A 34 20.05 5.66 -5.13
C ALA A 34 19.03 4.84 -5.91
N LEU A 35 19.08 4.92 -7.25
CA LEU A 35 18.05 4.37 -8.13
C LEU A 35 18.65 3.74 -9.38
N LEU A 36 18.20 2.53 -9.69
CA LEU A 36 18.26 1.95 -11.03
C LEU A 36 16.84 1.99 -11.61
N TRP A 37 16.70 2.42 -12.84
CA TRP A 37 15.41 2.58 -13.49
C TRP A 37 15.42 1.99 -14.90
N GLU A 38 14.30 1.36 -15.29
CA GLU A 38 14.05 0.90 -16.65
C GLU A 38 12.59 1.15 -17.03
N ASP A 39 12.32 1.48 -18.29
CA ASP A 39 10.96 1.56 -18.81
C ASP A 39 10.61 0.41 -19.74
N GLN A 40 9.38 0.45 -20.25
CA GLN A 40 8.84 -0.59 -21.14
C GLN A 40 9.59 -0.66 -22.48
N GLU A 41 10.17 0.46 -22.94
CA GLU A 41 10.98 0.56 -24.17
C GLU A 41 12.43 0.13 -23.96
N GLY A 42 12.81 -0.25 -22.73
CA GLY A 42 14.17 -0.67 -22.39
C GLY A 42 15.15 0.48 -22.16
N ARG A 43 14.68 1.73 -22.08
CA ARG A 43 15.51 2.86 -21.67
C ARG A 43 15.88 2.72 -20.20
N ARG A 44 17.13 3.01 -19.85
CA ARG A 44 17.68 2.79 -18.52
C ARG A 44 18.30 4.05 -17.96
N ALA A 45 18.20 4.19 -16.65
CA ALA A 45 18.89 5.24 -15.90
C ALA A 45 19.51 4.69 -14.62
N ARG A 46 20.63 5.26 -14.23
CA ARG A 46 21.30 5.05 -12.95
C ARG A 46 21.53 6.40 -12.30
N LEU A 47 20.91 6.63 -11.15
CA LEU A 47 21.06 7.86 -10.41
C LEU A 47 21.75 7.58 -9.08
N THR A 48 22.72 8.44 -8.73
CA THR A 48 23.31 8.46 -7.39
C THR A 48 22.44 9.35 -6.48
N PHE A 49 22.66 9.27 -5.15
CA PHE A 49 22.04 10.20 -4.21
C PHE A 49 22.46 11.64 -4.51
N ALA A 50 23.69 11.86 -4.99
CA ALA A 50 24.14 13.19 -5.41
C ALA A 50 23.32 13.71 -6.60
N ASN A 51 23.07 12.88 -7.63
CA ASN A 51 22.20 13.24 -8.76
C ASN A 51 20.78 13.58 -8.31
N LEU A 52 20.22 12.74 -7.43
CA LEU A 52 18.88 12.92 -6.89
C LEU A 52 18.80 14.15 -6.00
N GLY A 53 19.80 14.40 -5.16
CA GLY A 53 19.95 15.60 -4.34
C GLY A 53 19.96 16.87 -5.19
N ALA A 54 20.79 16.92 -6.22
CA ALA A 54 20.86 18.05 -7.16
C ALA A 54 19.52 18.29 -7.87
N GLN A 55 18.89 17.23 -8.39
CA GLN A 55 17.57 17.34 -9.03
C GLN A 55 16.49 17.83 -8.07
N SER A 56 16.42 17.27 -6.86
CA SER A 56 15.45 17.69 -5.85
C SER A 56 15.67 19.13 -5.36
N ASN A 57 16.94 19.58 -5.26
CA ASN A 57 17.28 20.96 -4.94
C ASN A 57 16.81 21.93 -6.04
N ARG A 58 17.00 21.59 -7.30
CA ARG A 58 16.49 22.38 -8.43
C ARG A 58 14.97 22.48 -8.39
N ILE A 59 14.26 21.37 -8.12
CA ILE A 59 12.79 21.37 -8.00
C ILE A 59 12.34 22.20 -6.78
N ALA A 60 13.01 22.07 -5.64
CA ALA A 60 12.74 22.87 -4.45
C ALA A 60 12.84 24.38 -4.77
N ASN A 61 13.91 24.79 -5.49
CA ASN A 61 14.11 26.17 -5.91
C ASN A 61 13.06 26.64 -6.94
N VAL A 62 12.64 25.78 -7.87
CA VAL A 62 11.54 26.08 -8.81
C VAL A 62 10.23 26.32 -8.05
N LEU A 63 9.84 25.41 -7.14
CA LEU A 63 8.63 25.56 -6.34
C LEU A 63 8.66 26.81 -5.45
N ALA A 64 9.78 27.05 -4.76
CA ALA A 64 9.97 28.25 -3.94
C ALA A 64 9.90 29.55 -4.79
N GLY A 65 10.51 29.54 -5.98
CA GLY A 65 10.45 30.63 -6.94
C GLY A 65 9.03 30.93 -7.46
N LEU A 66 8.16 29.94 -7.49
CA LEU A 66 6.73 30.06 -7.79
C LEU A 66 5.91 30.51 -6.57
N GLY A 67 6.53 30.72 -5.42
CA GLY A 67 5.84 31.18 -4.20
C GLY A 67 5.17 30.07 -3.40
N ILE A 68 5.50 28.80 -3.67
CA ILE A 68 5.06 27.66 -2.83
C ILE A 68 5.81 27.73 -1.50
N LYS A 69 5.07 27.65 -0.40
CA LYS A 69 5.56 27.79 0.97
C LYS A 69 5.40 26.50 1.76
N ARG A 70 6.00 26.48 2.95
CA ARG A 70 5.81 25.43 3.95
C ARG A 70 4.32 25.25 4.25
N GLY A 71 3.85 23.99 4.20
CA GLY A 71 2.46 23.60 4.39
C GLY A 71 1.58 23.74 3.15
N ASP A 72 2.02 24.41 2.08
CA ASP A 72 1.22 24.47 0.84
C ASP A 72 1.12 23.09 0.18
N PRO A 73 -0.09 22.63 -0.19
CA PRO A 73 -0.23 21.33 -0.83
C PRO A 73 0.23 21.37 -2.30
N VAL A 74 1.01 20.35 -2.67
CA VAL A 74 1.49 20.11 -4.04
C VAL A 74 1.04 18.73 -4.51
N LEU A 75 0.22 18.68 -5.56
CA LEU A 75 -0.20 17.43 -6.19
C LEU A 75 0.93 16.86 -7.05
N LEU A 76 1.24 15.57 -6.86
CA LEU A 76 2.16 14.82 -7.72
C LEU A 76 1.39 13.76 -8.50
N VAL A 77 1.17 13.99 -9.80
CA VAL A 77 0.48 13.08 -10.72
C VAL A 77 1.48 12.57 -11.76
N LEU A 78 2.47 11.84 -11.28
CA LEU A 78 3.61 11.39 -12.07
C LEU A 78 3.63 9.86 -12.20
N PRO A 79 3.93 9.30 -13.39
CA PRO A 79 4.18 7.88 -13.53
C PRO A 79 5.49 7.46 -12.84
N ARG A 80 5.86 6.19 -12.95
CA ARG A 80 7.08 5.63 -12.35
C ARG A 80 8.36 6.06 -13.09
N ILE A 81 8.63 7.36 -13.11
CA ILE A 81 9.82 7.99 -13.67
C ILE A 81 10.71 8.56 -12.56
N SER A 82 12.01 8.69 -12.81
CA SER A 82 12.96 9.21 -11.80
C SER A 82 12.65 10.63 -11.33
N LEU A 83 11.95 11.40 -12.15
CA LEU A 83 11.49 12.73 -11.77
C LEU A 83 10.43 12.71 -10.65
N TRP A 84 9.69 11.60 -10.48
CA TRP A 84 8.74 11.45 -9.37
C TRP A 84 9.44 11.51 -8.01
N GLN A 85 10.56 10.78 -7.86
CA GLN A 85 11.33 10.82 -6.62
C GLN A 85 11.89 12.21 -6.36
N ALA A 86 12.48 12.84 -7.37
CA ALA A 86 13.06 14.17 -7.24
C ALA A 86 12.00 15.23 -6.90
N ALA A 87 10.81 15.15 -7.50
CA ALA A 87 9.69 16.06 -7.21
C ALA A 87 9.14 15.86 -5.79
N TYR A 88 9.00 14.59 -5.37
CA TYR A 88 8.57 14.26 -4.01
C TYR A 88 9.51 14.86 -2.96
N ILE A 89 10.81 14.63 -3.11
CA ILE A 89 11.83 15.11 -2.21
C ILE A 89 11.95 16.64 -2.28
N GLY A 90 11.91 17.22 -3.48
CA GLY A 90 11.99 18.68 -3.67
C GLY A 90 10.86 19.43 -2.97
N ALA A 91 9.64 18.89 -3.02
CA ALA A 91 8.50 19.43 -2.27
C ALA A 91 8.71 19.30 -0.74
N LEU A 92 9.19 18.15 -0.25
CA LEU A 92 9.49 17.97 1.17
C LEU A 92 10.61 18.92 1.64
N LYS A 93 11.63 19.19 0.81
CA LYS A 93 12.75 20.08 1.17
C LYS A 93 12.31 21.50 1.49
N ILE A 94 11.26 22.00 0.85
CA ILE A 94 10.67 23.31 1.16
C ILE A 94 9.60 23.25 2.26
N GLY A 95 9.33 22.05 2.80
CA GLY A 95 8.28 21.82 3.79
C GLY A 95 6.86 21.89 3.21
N ALA A 96 6.68 21.74 1.90
CA ALA A 96 5.36 21.66 1.28
C ALA A 96 4.67 20.33 1.65
N LEU A 97 3.33 20.33 1.67
CA LEU A 97 2.52 19.15 1.88
C LEU A 97 2.41 18.36 0.57
N VAL A 98 3.03 17.20 0.51
CA VAL A 98 3.01 16.35 -0.69
C VAL A 98 1.69 15.59 -0.78
N VAL A 99 1.01 15.69 -1.93
CA VAL A 99 -0.24 14.97 -2.21
C VAL A 99 -0.01 14.05 -3.41
N PRO A 100 0.48 12.81 -3.19
CA PRO A 100 0.74 11.88 -4.28
C PRO A 100 -0.57 11.34 -4.86
N CYS A 101 -0.64 11.29 -6.18
CA CYS A 101 -1.79 10.85 -6.94
C CYS A 101 -1.36 9.87 -8.03
N THR A 102 -2.14 8.82 -8.24
CA THR A 102 -1.92 7.92 -9.39
C THR A 102 -2.25 8.63 -10.70
N SER A 103 -1.46 8.36 -11.74
CA SER A 103 -1.72 8.85 -13.09
C SER A 103 -2.99 8.25 -13.73
N MET A 104 -3.58 7.24 -13.11
CA MET A 104 -4.81 6.57 -13.55
C MET A 104 -6.10 7.27 -13.10
N LEU A 105 -6.01 8.34 -12.31
CA LEU A 105 -7.20 9.09 -11.86
C LEU A 105 -7.98 9.68 -13.04
N ARG A 106 -9.29 9.74 -12.85
CA ARG A 106 -10.19 10.40 -13.80
C ARG A 106 -10.43 11.85 -13.38
N GLU A 107 -11.02 12.59 -14.29
CA GLU A 107 -11.35 14.01 -14.17
C GLU A 107 -11.91 14.39 -12.79
N LYS A 108 -13.04 13.82 -12.42
CA LYS A 108 -13.71 14.09 -11.14
C LYS A 108 -12.82 13.84 -9.92
N ASP A 109 -11.96 12.81 -10.00
CA ASP A 109 -11.09 12.43 -8.89
C ASP A 109 -9.96 13.46 -8.69
N LEU A 110 -9.46 14.05 -9.78
CA LEU A 110 -8.44 15.09 -9.75
C LEU A 110 -9.00 16.41 -9.24
N ILE A 111 -10.19 16.83 -9.76
CA ILE A 111 -10.89 18.03 -9.28
C ILE A 111 -11.14 17.94 -7.77
N TYR A 112 -11.67 16.79 -7.32
CA TYR A 112 -11.94 16.57 -5.91
C TYR A 112 -10.67 16.75 -5.07
N ARG A 113 -9.57 16.08 -5.43
CA ARG A 113 -8.31 16.15 -4.68
C ARG A 113 -7.69 17.53 -4.69
N ALA A 114 -7.69 18.21 -5.83
CA ALA A 114 -7.17 19.56 -5.96
C ALA A 114 -7.92 20.53 -5.05
N ASN A 115 -9.26 20.55 -5.12
CA ASN A 115 -10.09 21.47 -4.34
C ASN A 115 -10.11 21.09 -2.85
N HIS A 116 -10.26 19.80 -2.52
CA HIS A 116 -10.28 19.35 -1.12
C HIS A 116 -8.94 19.61 -0.45
N SER A 117 -7.81 19.29 -1.12
CA SER A 117 -6.49 19.58 -0.57
C SER A 117 -6.19 21.08 -0.52
N GLY A 118 -6.83 21.89 -1.35
CA GLY A 118 -6.45 23.28 -1.55
C GLY A 118 -5.08 23.40 -2.22
N ALA A 119 -4.77 22.48 -3.14
CA ALA A 119 -3.48 22.45 -3.81
C ALA A 119 -3.19 23.73 -4.56
N ARG A 120 -1.96 24.27 -4.39
CA ARG A 120 -1.48 25.48 -5.07
C ARG A 120 -0.68 25.16 -6.33
N ALA A 121 -0.03 24.00 -6.36
CA ALA A 121 0.71 23.54 -7.52
C ALA A 121 0.40 22.08 -7.84
N ILE A 122 0.53 21.74 -9.12
CA ILE A 122 0.48 20.37 -9.59
C ILE A 122 1.71 20.08 -10.46
N ILE A 123 2.33 18.92 -10.24
CA ILE A 123 3.38 18.39 -11.10
C ILE A 123 2.82 17.12 -11.75
N ALA A 124 2.65 17.15 -13.08
CA ALA A 124 1.99 16.07 -13.81
C ALA A 124 2.87 15.48 -14.90
N GLY A 125 2.66 14.20 -15.19
CA GLY A 125 3.17 13.54 -16.38
C GLY A 125 2.53 14.09 -17.66
N VAL A 126 3.16 13.87 -18.80
CA VAL A 126 2.73 14.41 -20.11
C VAL A 126 1.29 13.99 -20.44
N GLU A 127 0.95 12.72 -20.20
CA GLU A 127 -0.39 12.19 -20.47
C GLU A 127 -1.46 12.81 -19.55
N SER A 128 -1.20 12.85 -18.25
CA SER A 128 -2.13 13.43 -17.27
C SER A 128 -2.35 14.94 -17.46
N ALA A 129 -1.32 15.65 -17.91
CA ALA A 129 -1.37 17.09 -18.07
C ALA A 129 -2.46 17.56 -19.07
N THR A 130 -2.83 16.77 -20.08
CA THR A 130 -3.90 17.13 -21.02
C THR A 130 -5.24 17.24 -20.31
N MET A 131 -5.63 16.20 -19.61
CA MET A 131 -6.90 16.15 -18.86
C MET A 131 -6.98 17.22 -17.77
N ILE A 132 -5.86 17.41 -17.02
CA ILE A 132 -5.82 18.40 -15.93
C ILE A 132 -6.00 19.84 -16.46
N ARG A 133 -5.43 20.15 -17.61
CA ARG A 133 -5.57 21.50 -18.20
C ARG A 133 -7.01 21.82 -18.60
N GLU A 134 -7.73 20.85 -19.14
CA GLU A 134 -9.15 21.00 -19.49
C GLU A 134 -10.01 21.29 -18.25
N LEU A 135 -9.55 20.87 -17.06
CA LEU A 135 -10.25 21.03 -15.79
C LEU A 135 -9.78 22.23 -14.96
N SER A 136 -8.84 23.02 -15.45
CA SER A 136 -8.21 24.10 -14.68
C SER A 136 -9.22 25.08 -14.10
N ASP A 137 -10.31 25.38 -14.82
CA ASP A 137 -11.35 26.32 -14.38
C ASP A 137 -12.19 25.79 -13.21
N GLN A 138 -12.12 24.48 -12.95
CA GLN A 138 -12.81 23.82 -11.84
C GLN A 138 -11.92 23.60 -10.61
N CYS A 139 -10.62 23.92 -10.70
CA CYS A 139 -9.63 23.77 -9.65
C CYS A 139 -9.22 25.14 -9.09
N SER A 140 -10.07 25.72 -8.25
CA SER A 140 -10.01 27.12 -7.81
C SER A 140 -8.74 27.54 -7.08
N THR A 141 -7.98 26.59 -6.51
CA THR A 141 -6.76 26.87 -5.73
C THR A 141 -5.46 26.62 -6.50
N LEU A 142 -5.54 25.95 -7.66
CA LEU A 142 -4.34 25.64 -8.46
C LEU A 142 -3.84 26.87 -9.20
N GLU A 143 -2.70 27.39 -8.78
CA GLU A 143 -2.04 28.56 -9.38
C GLU A 143 -0.98 28.15 -10.40
N HIS A 144 -0.30 26.99 -10.17
CA HIS A 144 0.88 26.58 -10.94
C HIS A 144 0.72 25.17 -11.50
N TYR A 145 0.88 25.04 -12.80
CA TYR A 145 0.81 23.80 -13.55
C TYR A 145 2.19 23.46 -14.12
N LEU A 146 2.86 22.42 -13.58
CA LEU A 146 4.18 21.98 -14.03
C LEU A 146 4.06 20.61 -14.72
N ILE A 147 4.69 20.50 -15.89
CA ILE A 147 4.69 19.26 -16.69
C ILE A 147 6.07 18.61 -16.68
N ALA A 148 6.13 17.31 -16.48
CA ALA A 148 7.33 16.48 -16.61
C ALA A 148 7.71 16.23 -18.09
N GLY A 149 7.77 17.28 -18.87
CA GLY A 149 8.02 17.24 -20.31
C GLY A 149 8.22 18.65 -20.87
N SER A 150 8.12 18.80 -22.19
CA SER A 150 8.22 20.09 -22.86
C SER A 150 7.08 21.03 -22.47
N ALA A 151 7.36 22.32 -22.42
CA ALA A 151 6.36 23.35 -22.13
C ALA A 151 5.22 23.32 -23.15
N ARG A 152 4.03 23.63 -22.70
CA ARG A 152 2.85 23.84 -23.52
C ARG A 152 1.95 24.90 -22.91
N THR A 153 0.95 25.36 -23.67
CA THR A 153 0.04 26.42 -23.23
C THR A 153 -0.51 26.15 -21.81
N GLY A 154 -0.26 27.06 -20.89
CA GLY A 154 -0.70 27.00 -19.49
C GLY A 154 0.09 26.05 -18.59
N TRP A 155 1.15 25.39 -19.10
CA TRP A 155 2.02 24.50 -18.34
C TRP A 155 3.47 24.94 -18.41
N ILE A 156 4.12 25.01 -17.27
CA ILE A 156 5.56 25.27 -17.13
C ILE A 156 6.29 23.94 -17.32
N SER A 157 7.29 23.87 -18.21
CA SER A 157 8.17 22.71 -18.29
C SER A 157 9.02 22.62 -17.05
N LEU A 158 8.82 21.58 -16.25
CA LEU A 158 9.66 21.34 -15.08
C LEU A 158 11.12 21.05 -15.47
N PRO A 159 11.42 20.19 -16.49
CA PRO A 159 12.79 19.99 -16.95
C PRO A 159 13.49 21.30 -17.41
N ASP A 160 12.77 22.18 -18.11
CA ASP A 160 13.35 23.45 -18.55
C ASP A 160 13.63 24.39 -17.39
N SER A 161 12.70 24.48 -16.44
CA SER A 161 12.89 25.28 -15.22
C SER A 161 14.04 24.77 -14.37
N MET A 162 14.21 23.44 -14.29
CA MET A 162 15.33 22.83 -13.58
C MET A 162 16.69 23.16 -14.19
N ARG A 163 16.80 23.36 -15.53
CA ARG A 163 18.09 23.70 -16.16
C ARG A 163 18.69 25.02 -15.68
N THR A 164 17.84 25.96 -15.29
CA THR A 164 18.27 27.30 -14.82
C THR A 164 18.26 27.44 -13.31
N ALA A 165 17.60 26.50 -12.60
CA ALA A 165 17.54 26.51 -11.15
C ALA A 165 18.85 26.03 -10.51
N SER A 166 19.19 26.61 -9.35
CA SER A 166 20.38 26.21 -8.57
C SER A 166 20.30 24.76 -8.12
N GLU A 167 21.45 24.06 -8.16
CA GLU A 167 21.63 22.72 -7.57
C GLU A 167 21.78 22.76 -6.04
N SER A 168 21.95 23.95 -5.46
CA SER A 168 22.05 24.14 -4.03
C SER A 168 20.71 24.63 -3.47
N HIS A 169 20.22 23.94 -2.44
CA HIS A 169 19.05 24.30 -1.66
C HIS A 169 19.26 23.86 -0.21
N ARG A 170 18.98 24.72 0.73
CA ARG A 170 18.99 24.35 2.15
C ARG A 170 17.64 23.77 2.53
N THR A 171 17.61 22.48 2.82
CA THR A 171 16.40 21.80 3.30
C THR A 171 15.85 22.50 4.55
N VAL A 172 14.56 22.83 4.51
CA VAL A 172 13.86 23.49 5.62
C VAL A 172 13.82 22.59 6.84
N GLN A 173 14.14 23.15 7.98
CA GLN A 173 14.00 22.47 9.27
C GLN A 173 12.51 22.42 9.65
N THR A 174 11.85 21.29 9.40
CA THR A 174 10.48 21.04 9.83
C THR A 174 10.48 20.34 11.19
N ARG A 175 9.46 20.61 12.02
CA ARG A 175 9.24 19.78 13.20
C ARG A 175 8.78 18.40 12.74
N ALA A 176 9.15 17.37 13.50
CA ALA A 176 8.78 16.00 13.16
C ALA A 176 7.25 15.75 13.19
N ASP A 177 6.52 16.49 14.01
CA ASP A 177 5.07 16.40 14.16
C ASP A 177 4.27 17.22 13.13
N GLU A 178 4.93 18.02 12.28
CA GLU A 178 4.25 18.78 11.23
C GLU A 178 3.76 17.91 10.07
N PRO A 179 2.66 18.31 9.40
CA PRO A 179 2.19 17.69 8.19
C PRO A 179 3.25 17.64 7.08
N ALA A 180 3.40 16.49 6.45
CA ALA A 180 4.35 16.26 5.37
C ALA A 180 3.68 15.66 4.12
N ILE A 181 2.70 14.76 4.30
CA ILE A 181 2.10 13.98 3.22
C ILE A 181 0.60 13.84 3.47
N CYS A 182 -0.19 13.89 2.40
CA CYS A 182 -1.61 13.58 2.44
C CYS A 182 -1.95 12.53 1.36
N TYR A 183 -2.31 11.32 1.78
CA TYR A 183 -2.78 10.27 0.88
C TYR A 183 -4.29 10.24 0.79
N TYR A 184 -4.83 10.02 -0.42
CA TYR A 184 -6.24 9.80 -0.62
C TYR A 184 -6.55 8.31 -0.79
N THR A 185 -7.35 7.74 0.12
CA THR A 185 -7.76 6.34 0.07
C THR A 185 -9.16 6.21 -0.53
N SER A 186 -9.40 5.10 -1.24
CA SER A 186 -10.74 4.72 -1.65
C SER A 186 -11.52 4.24 -0.42
N GLY A 187 -12.22 5.15 0.25
CA GLY A 187 -13.11 4.80 1.36
C GLY A 187 -14.33 3.96 0.90
N THR A 188 -15.06 3.41 1.86
CA THR A 188 -16.37 2.77 1.64
C THR A 188 -17.47 3.80 1.37
N THR A 189 -17.20 5.09 1.62
CA THR A 189 -18.06 6.25 1.34
C THR A 189 -17.92 6.72 -0.11
N ARG A 190 -18.77 7.69 -0.52
CA ARG A 190 -18.76 8.24 -1.89
C ARG A 190 -17.45 8.93 -2.25
N GLU A 191 -16.81 9.61 -1.28
CA GLU A 191 -15.61 10.40 -1.50
C GLU A 191 -14.38 9.77 -0.83
N PRO A 192 -13.17 9.89 -1.43
CA PRO A 192 -11.94 9.39 -0.82
C PRO A 192 -11.59 10.12 0.48
N LYS A 193 -11.12 9.37 1.50
CA LYS A 193 -10.60 9.95 2.73
C LYS A 193 -9.18 10.48 2.51
N ALA A 194 -8.89 11.66 3.05
CA ALA A 194 -7.56 12.28 3.00
C ALA A 194 -6.81 11.97 4.30
N VAL A 195 -5.83 11.10 4.23
CA VAL A 195 -5.02 10.64 5.37
C VAL A 195 -3.79 11.52 5.51
N LEU A 196 -3.73 12.33 6.55
CA LEU A 196 -2.65 13.30 6.79
C LEU A 196 -1.55 12.69 7.66
N HIS A 197 -0.31 12.73 7.17
CA HIS A 197 0.87 12.24 7.87
C HIS A 197 1.88 13.32 8.19
N SER A 198 2.58 13.15 9.31
CA SER A 198 3.67 13.99 9.74
C SER A 198 5.03 13.63 9.10
N HIS A 199 6.04 14.47 9.31
CA HIS A 199 7.41 14.11 8.99
C HIS A 199 7.92 12.90 9.80
N ALA A 200 7.45 12.71 11.05
CA ALA A 200 7.79 11.56 11.88
C ALA A 200 7.33 10.21 11.26
N TYR A 201 6.22 10.21 10.52
CA TYR A 201 5.80 9.04 9.75
C TYR A 201 6.87 8.63 8.73
N THR A 202 7.45 9.60 7.99
CA THR A 202 8.50 9.29 7.00
C THR A 202 9.76 8.74 7.68
N TRP A 203 10.10 9.27 8.86
CA TRP A 203 11.20 8.79 9.69
C TRP A 203 10.95 7.37 10.21
N SER A 204 9.72 7.06 10.61
CA SER A 204 9.35 5.74 11.18
C SER A 204 9.55 4.60 10.19
N HIS A 205 9.51 4.87 8.88
CA HIS A 205 9.74 3.86 7.86
C HIS A 205 11.16 3.29 7.81
N GLN A 206 12.14 3.87 8.53
CA GLN A 206 13.44 3.22 8.69
C GLN A 206 13.29 1.80 9.26
N TYR A 207 12.35 1.60 10.19
CA TYR A 207 12.07 0.29 10.79
C TYR A 207 11.34 -0.63 9.81
N THR A 208 10.41 -0.10 9.00
CA THR A 208 9.81 -0.87 7.89
C THR A 208 10.91 -1.41 6.96
N GLY A 209 11.89 -0.57 6.60
CA GLY A 209 13.02 -0.97 5.76
C GLY A 209 13.93 -1.98 6.44
N LYS A 210 14.41 -1.66 7.64
CA LYS A 210 15.40 -2.46 8.37
C LYS A 210 14.85 -3.81 8.84
N ASP A 211 13.68 -3.81 9.48
CA ASP A 211 13.23 -4.97 10.22
C ASP A 211 12.30 -5.87 9.40
N TRP A 212 11.33 -5.30 8.65
CA TRP A 212 10.39 -6.11 7.86
C TRP A 212 10.87 -6.39 6.43
N LEU A 213 11.26 -5.37 5.65
CA LEU A 213 11.89 -5.59 4.34
C LEU A 213 13.25 -6.27 4.50
N ALA A 214 13.83 -6.20 5.71
CA ALA A 214 15.12 -6.76 6.10
C ALA A 214 16.28 -6.26 5.22
N LEU A 215 16.26 -4.96 4.94
CA LEU A 215 17.23 -4.32 4.05
C LEU A 215 18.63 -4.21 4.68
N GLN A 216 19.62 -4.45 3.85
CA GLN A 216 21.04 -4.29 4.15
C GLN A 216 21.63 -3.24 3.20
N ALA A 217 22.71 -2.57 3.58
CA ALA A 217 23.31 -1.49 2.81
C ALA A 217 23.75 -1.89 1.37
N SER A 218 24.04 -3.18 1.17
CA SER A 218 24.44 -3.74 -0.14
C SER A 218 23.27 -4.18 -1.02
N ASP A 219 22.02 -4.04 -0.55
CA ASP A 219 20.86 -4.52 -1.29
C ASP A 219 20.54 -3.67 -2.52
N LEU A 220 19.96 -4.35 -3.50
CA LEU A 220 19.14 -3.76 -4.52
C LEU A 220 17.69 -4.16 -4.26
N HIS A 221 16.90 -3.19 -3.81
CA HIS A 221 15.51 -3.40 -3.42
C HIS A 221 14.54 -3.01 -4.54
N TRP A 222 13.54 -3.84 -4.76
CA TRP A 222 12.44 -3.53 -5.67
C TRP A 222 11.08 -3.70 -4.97
N THR A 223 10.33 -2.61 -4.88
CA THR A 223 8.91 -2.62 -4.52
C THR A 223 8.06 -2.29 -5.74
N THR A 224 7.13 -3.17 -6.08
CA THR A 224 6.13 -2.92 -7.11
C THR A 224 4.96 -2.14 -6.52
N SER A 225 4.72 -0.96 -7.04
CA SER A 225 3.58 -0.11 -6.64
C SER A 225 3.38 1.04 -7.63
N ASP A 226 2.18 1.60 -7.65
CA ASP A 226 1.90 2.87 -8.32
C ASP A 226 2.32 4.06 -7.45
N THR A 227 2.79 5.12 -8.07
CA THR A 227 3.35 6.33 -7.44
C THR A 227 2.37 7.11 -6.58
N GLY A 228 1.07 6.93 -6.78
CA GLY A 228 0.01 7.56 -5.97
C GLY A 228 -0.30 6.83 -4.66
N TRP A 229 0.30 5.68 -4.39
CA TRP A 229 0.01 4.86 -3.20
C TRP A 229 1.07 5.01 -2.12
N ALA A 230 0.65 4.92 -0.86
CA ALA A 230 1.57 4.91 0.28
C ALA A 230 2.64 3.82 0.15
N LYS A 231 2.30 2.67 -0.46
CA LYS A 231 3.24 1.57 -0.71
C LYS A 231 4.43 2.01 -1.55
N ALA A 232 4.25 2.84 -2.59
CA ALA A 232 5.36 3.37 -3.36
C ALA A 232 6.26 4.25 -2.50
N ALA A 233 5.68 5.15 -1.69
CA ALA A 233 6.46 6.03 -0.85
C ALA A 233 7.29 5.26 0.18
N TYR A 234 6.70 4.32 0.92
CA TYR A 234 7.49 3.58 1.91
C TYR A 234 8.44 2.54 1.30
N GLY A 235 8.06 1.92 0.19
CA GLY A 235 8.85 0.84 -0.42
C GLY A 235 9.90 1.30 -1.42
N VAL A 236 9.78 2.51 -1.99
CA VAL A 236 10.76 3.05 -2.96
C VAL A 236 11.56 4.21 -2.38
N LEU A 237 10.96 5.02 -1.49
CA LEU A 237 11.60 6.19 -0.89
C LEU A 237 12.00 5.92 0.57
N PHE A 238 11.03 5.98 1.49
CA PHE A 238 11.32 6.12 2.92
C PHE A 238 12.03 4.89 3.50
N GLY A 239 11.48 3.69 3.33
CA GLY A 239 12.09 2.49 3.90
C GLY A 239 13.51 2.24 3.40
N PRO A 240 13.73 2.13 2.09
CA PRO A 240 15.06 1.90 1.54
C PRO A 240 16.03 3.06 1.77
N TRP A 241 15.61 4.29 1.51
CA TRP A 241 16.54 5.42 1.54
C TRP A 241 16.83 5.96 2.93
N MET A 242 15.97 5.73 3.93
CA MET A 242 16.35 5.91 5.34
C MET A 242 17.48 4.95 5.75
N ASN A 243 17.61 3.81 5.06
CA ASN A 243 18.67 2.82 5.27
C ASN A 243 19.80 2.91 4.21
N GLY A 244 19.76 3.93 3.34
CA GLY A 244 20.77 4.18 2.30
C GLY A 244 20.91 3.07 1.26
N VAL A 245 19.82 2.36 0.97
CA VAL A 245 19.76 1.19 0.08
C VAL A 245 19.39 1.64 -1.34
N THR A 246 20.04 1.03 -2.34
CA THR A 246 19.68 1.26 -3.75
C THR A 246 18.32 0.65 -4.07
N THR A 247 17.46 1.40 -4.76
CA THR A 247 16.18 0.91 -5.25
C THR A 247 16.19 0.65 -6.75
N PHE A 248 15.37 -0.31 -7.19
CA PHE A 248 15.03 -0.51 -8.59
C PHE A 248 13.58 -0.06 -8.83
N MET A 249 13.32 0.55 -9.99
CA MET A 249 11.97 0.93 -10.39
C MET A 249 11.75 0.65 -11.87
N TYR A 250 10.67 -0.06 -12.19
CA TYR A 250 10.25 -0.35 -13.55
C TYR A 250 9.03 0.47 -13.95
N ASN A 251 9.14 1.22 -15.06
CA ASN A 251 8.04 1.99 -15.63
C ASN A 251 7.44 1.26 -16.83
N GLY A 252 6.80 0.15 -16.58
CA GLY A 252 6.07 -0.64 -17.57
C GLY A 252 4.78 -1.19 -17.00
N ARG A 253 3.97 -1.82 -17.84
CA ARG A 253 2.80 -2.58 -17.38
C ARG A 253 3.27 -3.80 -16.60
N PHE A 254 2.45 -4.24 -15.65
CA PHE A 254 2.68 -5.50 -14.96
C PHE A 254 2.50 -6.65 -15.95
N GLU A 255 3.58 -7.40 -16.15
CA GLU A 255 3.62 -8.64 -16.94
C GLU A 255 4.46 -9.66 -16.15
N PRO A 256 3.88 -10.78 -15.67
CA PRO A 256 4.58 -11.72 -14.79
C PRO A 256 5.93 -12.19 -15.34
N ALA A 257 5.98 -12.59 -16.60
CA ALA A 257 7.22 -13.06 -17.23
C ALA A 257 8.29 -11.95 -17.29
N LYS A 258 7.88 -10.69 -17.53
CA LYS A 258 8.79 -9.55 -17.55
C LYS A 258 9.34 -9.23 -16.17
N GLU A 259 8.51 -9.29 -15.14
CA GLU A 259 8.97 -9.05 -13.78
C GLU A 259 9.96 -10.13 -13.30
N LEU A 260 9.67 -11.40 -13.60
CA LEU A 260 10.61 -12.48 -13.32
C LEU A 260 11.94 -12.31 -14.09
N GLU A 261 11.89 -11.86 -15.33
CA GLU A 261 13.08 -11.51 -16.10
C GLU A 261 13.89 -10.40 -15.43
N LEU A 262 13.23 -9.32 -15.01
CA LEU A 262 13.85 -8.17 -14.34
C LEU A 262 14.48 -8.54 -13.00
N LEU A 263 13.81 -9.37 -12.18
CA LEU A 263 14.35 -9.88 -10.92
C LEU A 263 15.71 -10.56 -11.11
N GLY A 264 15.82 -11.40 -12.13
CA GLY A 264 17.08 -12.11 -12.45
C GLY A 264 18.12 -11.19 -13.07
N ARG A 265 17.73 -10.39 -14.07
CA ARG A 265 18.64 -9.55 -14.85
C ARG A 265 19.33 -8.47 -14.03
N TYR A 266 18.59 -7.83 -13.10
CA TYR A 266 19.16 -6.81 -12.22
C TYR A 266 19.81 -7.38 -10.96
N GLY A 267 19.64 -8.67 -10.69
CA GLY A 267 20.14 -9.26 -9.45
C GLY A 267 19.48 -8.66 -8.21
N ILE A 268 18.15 -8.48 -8.27
CA ILE A 268 17.37 -7.96 -7.15
C ILE A 268 17.60 -8.84 -5.92
N THR A 269 17.93 -8.23 -4.79
CA THR A 269 18.22 -8.93 -3.54
C THR A 269 17.04 -8.95 -2.57
N SER A 270 16.18 -7.92 -2.66
CA SER A 270 14.96 -7.78 -1.84
C SER A 270 13.79 -7.35 -2.72
N PHE A 271 12.69 -8.11 -2.66
CA PHE A 271 11.52 -7.91 -3.48
C PHE A 271 10.25 -7.78 -2.63
N CYS A 272 9.47 -6.72 -2.86
CA CYS A 272 8.20 -6.48 -2.19
C CYS A 272 7.11 -6.25 -3.23
N ALA A 273 6.10 -7.13 -3.26
CA ALA A 273 4.99 -7.02 -4.19
C ALA A 273 3.63 -7.16 -3.47
N PRO A 274 2.53 -6.69 -4.05
CA PRO A 274 1.20 -7.01 -3.53
C PRO A 274 0.88 -8.49 -3.75
N PRO A 275 0.08 -9.12 -2.88
CA PRO A 275 -0.37 -10.50 -3.03
C PRO A 275 -0.97 -10.83 -4.41
N THR A 276 -1.68 -9.87 -5.01
CA THR A 276 -2.23 -10.03 -6.38
C THR A 276 -1.13 -10.30 -7.42
N GLU A 277 0.00 -9.62 -7.36
CA GLU A 277 1.14 -9.86 -8.27
C GLU A 277 1.77 -11.22 -7.99
N TYR A 278 2.02 -11.56 -6.73
CA TYR A 278 2.53 -12.90 -6.36
C TYR A 278 1.63 -14.03 -6.86
N ARG A 279 0.28 -13.88 -6.76
CA ARG A 279 -0.67 -14.85 -7.33
C ARG A 279 -0.52 -15.04 -8.84
N MET A 280 -0.06 -14.01 -9.55
CA MET A 280 0.20 -14.10 -10.99
C MET A 280 1.60 -14.66 -11.29
N LEU A 281 2.60 -14.25 -10.52
CA LEU A 281 3.98 -14.73 -10.66
C LEU A 281 4.10 -16.24 -10.44
N VAL A 282 3.39 -16.81 -9.45
CA VAL A 282 3.43 -18.27 -9.17
C VAL A 282 2.73 -19.12 -10.23
N LYS A 283 2.03 -18.50 -11.19
CA LYS A 283 1.44 -19.22 -12.34
C LYS A 283 2.41 -19.41 -13.49
N GLU A 284 3.51 -18.66 -13.50
CA GLU A 284 4.60 -18.83 -14.45
C GLU A 284 5.44 -20.07 -14.11
N ASP A 285 6.18 -20.57 -15.06
CA ASP A 285 7.14 -21.66 -14.83
C ASP A 285 8.38 -21.13 -14.10
N LEU A 286 8.29 -21.04 -12.77
CA LEU A 286 9.34 -20.50 -11.91
C LEU A 286 10.67 -21.26 -12.04
N LYS A 287 10.64 -22.55 -12.45
CA LYS A 287 11.85 -23.38 -12.64
C LYS A 287 12.75 -22.87 -13.76
N LYS A 288 12.18 -22.13 -14.71
CA LYS A 288 12.96 -21.50 -15.81
C LYS A 288 13.77 -20.29 -15.37
N HIS A 289 13.50 -19.78 -14.16
CA HIS A 289 14.14 -18.56 -13.66
C HIS A 289 15.16 -18.88 -12.57
N ARG A 290 16.16 -18.05 -12.43
CA ARG A 290 17.20 -18.12 -11.39
C ARG A 290 17.40 -16.76 -10.77
N PHE A 291 17.27 -16.72 -9.44
CA PHE A 291 17.42 -15.48 -8.66
C PHE A 291 18.50 -15.66 -7.58
N PRO A 292 19.79 -15.84 -7.97
CA PRO A 292 20.84 -16.18 -7.01
C PRO A 292 21.10 -15.07 -5.97
N ALA A 293 20.74 -13.84 -6.28
CA ALA A 293 20.89 -12.70 -5.38
C ALA A 293 19.68 -12.50 -4.45
N LEU A 294 18.49 -13.00 -4.84
CA LEU A 294 17.24 -12.76 -4.11
C LEU A 294 17.25 -13.50 -2.76
N ARG A 295 17.15 -12.74 -1.65
CA ARG A 295 17.21 -13.28 -0.30
C ARG A 295 16.01 -12.94 0.56
N SER A 296 15.25 -11.90 0.18
CA SER A 296 14.12 -11.39 0.94
C SER A 296 12.92 -11.14 0.03
N CYS A 297 11.79 -11.76 0.35
CA CYS A 297 10.52 -11.55 -0.32
C CYS A 297 9.47 -11.14 0.71
N THR A 298 8.73 -10.06 0.43
CA THR A 298 7.68 -9.56 1.31
C THR A 298 6.41 -9.23 0.52
N GLY A 299 5.25 -9.38 1.18
CA GLY A 299 3.96 -9.04 0.63
C GLY A 299 3.18 -8.14 1.57
N ALA A 300 2.47 -7.14 1.05
CA ALA A 300 1.58 -6.29 1.83
C ALA A 300 0.52 -5.60 0.98
N GLY A 301 -0.57 -5.19 1.63
CA GLY A 301 -1.66 -4.42 1.03
C GLY A 301 -2.92 -5.21 0.77
N GLU A 302 -2.84 -6.52 0.82
CA GLU A 302 -3.93 -7.50 0.77
C GLU A 302 -3.50 -8.71 1.60
N PRO A 303 -4.43 -9.56 2.05
CA PRO A 303 -4.06 -10.83 2.67
C PRO A 303 -3.32 -11.75 1.69
N LEU A 304 -2.27 -12.39 2.16
CA LEU A 304 -1.43 -13.29 1.36
C LEU A 304 -1.87 -14.74 1.54
N ASN A 305 -2.22 -15.39 0.42
CA ASN A 305 -2.72 -16.77 0.44
C ASN A 305 -1.61 -17.76 0.81
N PRO A 306 -1.87 -18.71 1.73
CA PRO A 306 -0.90 -19.75 2.12
C PRO A 306 -0.35 -20.57 0.95
N GLU A 307 -1.20 -20.90 -0.04
CA GLU A 307 -0.81 -21.64 -1.24
C GLU A 307 0.25 -20.89 -2.07
N VAL A 308 0.12 -19.56 -2.20
CA VAL A 308 1.08 -18.73 -2.91
C VAL A 308 2.44 -18.76 -2.20
N ILE A 309 2.44 -18.68 -0.87
CA ILE A 309 3.65 -18.80 -0.05
C ILE A 309 4.30 -20.18 -0.25
N ALA A 310 3.49 -21.25 -0.20
CA ALA A 310 3.95 -22.62 -0.35
C ALA A 310 4.57 -22.88 -1.73
N THR A 311 3.90 -22.42 -2.80
CA THR A 311 4.39 -22.55 -4.17
C THR A 311 5.70 -21.78 -4.38
N TRP A 312 5.76 -20.51 -3.93
CA TRP A 312 6.99 -19.71 -4.02
C TRP A 312 8.16 -20.36 -3.28
N LYS A 313 7.88 -20.89 -2.08
CA LYS A 313 8.88 -21.59 -1.25
C LYS A 313 9.36 -22.90 -1.89
N SER A 314 8.45 -23.72 -2.45
CA SER A 314 8.82 -24.99 -3.06
C SER A 314 9.65 -24.82 -4.32
N GLU A 315 9.36 -23.78 -5.12
CA GLU A 315 10.02 -23.57 -6.41
C GLU A 315 11.32 -22.77 -6.30
N LEU A 316 11.37 -21.80 -5.37
CA LEU A 316 12.51 -20.87 -5.26
C LEU A 316 13.29 -20.99 -3.95
N GLY A 317 12.83 -21.79 -2.99
CA GLY A 317 13.45 -21.92 -1.67
C GLY A 317 13.27 -20.71 -0.75
N LEU A 318 12.50 -19.70 -1.17
CA LEU A 318 12.29 -18.44 -0.47
C LEU A 318 10.87 -18.33 0.07
N THR A 319 10.73 -17.83 1.28
CA THR A 319 9.42 -17.59 1.90
C THR A 319 9.01 -16.14 1.73
N ILE A 320 7.78 -15.91 1.25
CA ILE A 320 7.19 -14.56 1.23
C ILE A 320 6.70 -14.25 2.64
N ARG A 321 7.21 -13.19 3.25
CA ARG A 321 6.79 -12.72 4.57
C ARG A 321 5.68 -11.69 4.42
N ASP A 322 4.53 -11.97 5.03
CA ASP A 322 3.40 -11.05 5.04
C ASP A 322 3.63 -9.90 6.03
N GLY A 323 3.05 -8.75 5.72
CA GLY A 323 3.03 -7.57 6.57
C GLY A 323 1.71 -6.82 6.42
N TYR A 324 1.07 -6.55 7.56
CA TYR A 324 -0.17 -5.82 7.65
C TYR A 324 0.07 -4.39 8.11
N GLY A 325 -0.58 -3.48 7.44
CA GLY A 325 -0.68 -2.06 7.76
C GLY A 325 -1.69 -1.40 6.84
N GLN A 326 -1.96 -0.14 7.08
CA GLN A 326 -2.94 0.65 6.33
C GLN A 326 -2.29 1.90 5.77
N THR A 327 -3.04 2.69 5.01
CA THR A 327 -2.58 4.03 4.60
C THR A 327 -2.37 4.92 5.81
N GLU A 328 -3.15 4.73 6.85
CA GLU A 328 -3.14 5.44 8.14
C GLU A 328 -1.93 5.12 9.02
N THR A 329 -1.17 4.07 8.67
CA THR A 329 -0.10 3.54 9.53
C THR A 329 1.13 3.16 8.71
N ILE A 330 2.22 2.76 9.39
CA ILE A 330 3.23 1.90 8.79
C ILE A 330 2.82 0.43 8.97
N ILE A 331 3.74 -0.53 8.79
CA ILE A 331 3.50 -1.93 9.15
C ILE A 331 3.19 -2.03 10.65
N LEU A 332 2.06 -2.63 11.00
CA LEU A 332 1.57 -2.84 12.37
C LEU A 332 1.78 -4.27 12.86
N VAL A 333 1.67 -5.23 11.94
CA VAL A 333 1.83 -6.66 12.22
C VAL A 333 2.66 -7.26 11.10
N ALA A 334 3.65 -8.08 11.42
CA ALA A 334 4.55 -8.61 10.42
C ALA A 334 5.15 -9.97 10.77
N ASN A 335 5.45 -10.73 9.72
CA ASN A 335 6.36 -11.85 9.77
C ASN A 335 7.78 -11.33 9.55
N LEU A 336 8.63 -11.38 10.59
CA LEU A 336 10.02 -10.90 10.54
C LEU A 336 11.00 -12.03 10.20
N PRO A 337 12.22 -11.71 9.73
CA PRO A 337 13.27 -12.70 9.56
C PRO A 337 13.55 -13.48 10.85
N GLY A 338 13.72 -14.80 10.73
CA GLY A 338 14.03 -15.67 11.86
C GLY A 338 12.84 -16.08 12.74
N MET A 339 11.64 -15.52 12.48
CA MET A 339 10.42 -15.97 13.15
C MET A 339 9.91 -17.30 12.57
N GLU A 340 9.20 -18.07 13.39
CA GLU A 340 8.39 -19.19 12.90
C GLU A 340 7.31 -18.66 11.96
N MET A 341 7.30 -19.14 10.73
CA MET A 341 6.30 -18.75 9.74
C MET A 341 5.05 -19.61 9.88
N ARG A 342 3.92 -18.96 10.15
CA ARG A 342 2.58 -19.58 10.16
C ARG A 342 1.84 -19.13 8.90
N PRO A 343 1.77 -19.97 7.85
CA PRO A 343 1.12 -19.58 6.59
C PRO A 343 -0.32 -19.13 6.83
N GLY A 344 -0.68 -17.94 6.27
CA GLY A 344 -1.98 -17.30 6.48
C GLY A 344 -2.05 -16.35 7.68
N SER A 345 -1.07 -16.39 8.60
CA SER A 345 -0.95 -15.38 9.66
C SER A 345 -0.25 -14.13 9.15
N MET A 346 -0.72 -12.95 9.59
CA MET A 346 -0.03 -11.68 9.36
C MET A 346 1.27 -11.56 10.16
N GLY A 347 1.51 -12.45 11.15
CA GLY A 347 2.66 -12.43 12.05
C GLY A 347 2.34 -11.88 13.44
N LEU A 348 3.35 -11.27 14.06
CA LEU A 348 3.27 -10.66 15.39
C LEU A 348 3.21 -9.13 15.31
N PRO A 349 2.74 -8.44 16.37
CA PRO A 349 2.81 -6.99 16.47
C PRO A 349 4.22 -6.45 16.15
N PHE A 350 4.28 -5.47 15.28
CA PHE A 350 5.53 -4.85 14.86
C PHE A 350 6.05 -3.91 15.95
N ALA A 351 7.37 -3.89 16.13
CA ALA A 351 8.01 -3.11 17.18
C ALA A 351 7.54 -1.64 17.21
N GLY A 352 7.35 -1.11 18.41
CA GLY A 352 6.85 0.24 18.64
C GLY A 352 5.32 0.40 18.58
N HIS A 353 4.58 -0.69 18.34
CA HIS A 353 3.12 -0.66 18.33
C HIS A 353 2.56 -1.67 19.35
N ASP A 354 1.71 -1.18 20.24
CA ASP A 354 0.90 -2.03 21.11
C ASP A 354 -0.39 -2.38 20.38
N VAL A 355 -0.30 -3.43 19.54
CA VAL A 355 -1.43 -3.92 18.73
C VAL A 355 -2.23 -4.93 19.53
N ARG A 356 -3.55 -4.71 19.61
CA ARG A 356 -4.51 -5.54 20.32
C ARG A 356 -5.64 -5.99 19.39
N VAL A 357 -6.34 -7.02 19.80
CA VAL A 357 -7.62 -7.42 19.21
C VAL A 357 -8.68 -7.15 20.26
N VAL A 358 -9.64 -6.26 19.97
CA VAL A 358 -10.62 -5.77 20.94
C VAL A 358 -12.06 -6.05 20.49
N ASP A 359 -12.96 -6.19 21.46
CA ASP A 359 -14.40 -6.29 21.23
C ASP A 359 -15.05 -4.91 21.03
N GLU A 360 -16.38 -4.87 20.96
CA GLU A 360 -17.17 -3.63 20.77
C GLU A 360 -17.09 -2.68 21.98
N ASP A 361 -16.78 -3.22 23.17
CA ASP A 361 -16.59 -2.46 24.41
C ASP A 361 -15.12 -2.06 24.64
N LEU A 362 -14.25 -2.25 23.66
CA LEU A 362 -12.80 -1.98 23.67
C LEU A 362 -12.01 -2.85 24.68
N ASN A 363 -12.56 -3.98 25.12
CA ASN A 363 -11.83 -4.95 25.92
C ASN A 363 -11.04 -5.90 25.02
N GLU A 364 -9.86 -6.35 25.47
CA GLU A 364 -9.11 -7.37 24.73
C GLU A 364 -9.92 -8.67 24.62
N THR A 365 -10.01 -9.22 23.42
CA THR A 365 -10.67 -10.51 23.18
C THR A 365 -9.85 -11.67 23.73
N ARG A 366 -10.50 -12.81 23.97
CA ARG A 366 -9.81 -14.07 24.26
C ARG A 366 -9.10 -14.59 23.01
N ASP A 367 -8.09 -15.43 23.22
CA ASP A 367 -7.41 -16.09 22.11
C ASP A 367 -8.41 -16.93 21.30
N GLY A 368 -8.37 -16.75 19.98
CA GLY A 368 -9.31 -17.39 19.03
C GLY A 368 -10.61 -16.62 18.77
N ASP A 369 -10.98 -15.68 19.63
CA ASP A 369 -12.16 -14.85 19.39
C ASP A 369 -11.86 -13.76 18.35
N VAL A 370 -12.90 -13.45 17.54
CA VAL A 370 -12.81 -12.40 16.52
C VAL A 370 -13.05 -11.04 17.18
N GLY A 371 -12.12 -10.11 16.95
CA GLY A 371 -12.27 -8.71 17.36
C GLY A 371 -11.61 -7.77 16.34
N GLN A 372 -11.73 -6.48 16.61
CA GLN A 372 -11.13 -5.44 15.79
C GLN A 372 -9.66 -5.24 16.13
N ILE A 373 -8.82 -5.09 15.13
CA ILE A 373 -7.42 -4.72 15.32
C ILE A 373 -7.37 -3.27 15.81
N ALA A 374 -6.74 -3.05 16.94
CA ALA A 374 -6.60 -1.76 17.60
C ALA A 374 -5.13 -1.48 17.91
N VAL A 375 -4.72 -0.23 17.83
CA VAL A 375 -3.39 0.23 18.23
C VAL A 375 -3.55 1.15 19.42
N ARG A 376 -2.89 0.83 20.55
CA ARG A 376 -2.93 1.70 21.73
C ARG A 376 -2.23 3.03 21.41
N VAL A 377 -2.91 4.13 21.75
CA VAL A 377 -2.44 5.51 21.49
C VAL A 377 -2.30 6.33 22.76
N ASN A 378 -2.64 5.77 23.91
CA ASN A 378 -2.52 6.40 25.21
C ASN A 378 -1.66 5.49 26.14
N PRO A 379 -0.65 6.00 26.89
CA PRO A 379 -0.38 7.43 27.12
C PRO A 379 0.38 8.12 25.95
N GLU A 380 0.96 7.38 25.00
CA GLU A 380 1.75 7.95 23.93
C GLU A 380 1.34 7.39 22.58
N ARG A 381 1.00 8.28 21.65
CA ARG A 381 0.63 7.92 20.28
C ARG A 381 1.89 7.59 19.47
N PRO A 382 1.97 6.42 18.82
CA PRO A 382 3.08 6.12 17.93
C PRO A 382 3.22 7.16 16.80
N PRO A 383 4.43 7.67 16.55
CA PRO A 383 4.69 8.71 15.54
C PRO A 383 4.45 8.22 14.11
N SER A 384 4.31 6.93 13.94
CA SER A 384 4.02 6.22 12.69
C SER A 384 2.54 6.24 12.30
N LEU A 385 1.64 6.67 13.20
CA LEU A 385 0.22 6.81 12.89
C LEU A 385 -0.05 8.15 12.22
N PHE A 386 -1.06 8.18 11.33
CA PHE A 386 -1.53 9.41 10.69
C PHE A 386 -1.98 10.45 11.71
N LEU A 387 -1.98 11.71 11.33
CA LEU A 387 -2.42 12.79 12.23
C LEU A 387 -3.95 12.80 12.36
N GLU A 388 -4.63 12.83 11.24
CA GLU A 388 -6.09 12.91 11.15
C GLU A 388 -6.56 12.56 9.73
N TYR A 389 -7.85 12.32 9.57
CA TYR A 389 -8.49 12.47 8.27
C TYR A 389 -8.66 13.96 8.00
N TRP A 390 -7.85 14.48 7.10
CA TRP A 390 -7.71 15.93 6.89
C TRP A 390 -9.03 16.57 6.50
N LYS A 391 -9.39 17.67 7.20
CA LYS A 391 -10.66 18.40 7.09
C LYS A 391 -11.90 17.54 7.40
N ASN A 392 -11.72 16.44 8.13
CA ASN A 392 -12.81 15.59 8.56
C ASN A 392 -12.63 15.14 10.04
N PRO A 393 -12.83 16.06 11.01
CA PRO A 393 -12.67 15.76 12.43
C PRO A 393 -13.68 14.75 12.95
N GLU A 394 -14.89 14.70 12.38
CA GLU A 394 -15.92 13.74 12.75
C GLU A 394 -15.47 12.31 12.44
N GLU A 395 -15.01 12.07 11.22
CA GLU A 395 -14.48 10.76 10.83
C GLU A 395 -13.23 10.39 11.64
N THR A 396 -12.36 11.37 11.93
CA THR A 396 -11.19 11.15 12.79
C THR A 396 -11.60 10.67 14.17
N ALA A 397 -12.62 11.29 14.77
CA ALA A 397 -13.11 10.90 16.09
C ALA A 397 -13.71 9.48 16.10
N THR A 398 -14.26 8.99 14.98
CA THR A 398 -14.82 7.63 14.92
C THR A 398 -13.78 6.53 15.05
N VAL A 399 -12.53 6.80 14.67
CA VAL A 399 -11.45 5.79 14.68
C VAL A 399 -10.52 5.92 15.88
N PHE A 400 -10.53 7.05 16.60
CA PHE A 400 -9.82 7.20 17.88
C PHE A 400 -10.82 7.13 19.02
N GLN A 401 -10.92 5.96 19.68
CA GLN A 401 -11.88 5.69 20.74
C GLN A 401 -11.16 5.18 22.00
N GLY A 402 -11.44 5.80 23.15
CA GLY A 402 -10.76 5.47 24.39
C GLY A 402 -9.24 5.59 24.23
N ASP A 403 -8.53 4.52 24.54
CA ASP A 403 -7.06 4.45 24.44
C ASP A 403 -6.56 3.95 23.09
N TYR A 404 -7.45 3.76 22.08
CA TYR A 404 -7.12 3.06 20.87
C TYR A 404 -7.38 3.84 19.58
N TYR A 405 -6.53 3.61 18.58
CA TYR A 405 -6.85 3.76 17.19
C TYR A 405 -7.43 2.45 16.66
N LEU A 406 -8.64 2.50 16.13
CA LEU A 406 -9.37 1.36 15.58
C LEU A 406 -9.18 1.28 14.07
N THR A 407 -8.62 0.17 13.59
CA THR A 407 -8.27 0.01 12.17
C THR A 407 -9.47 -0.23 11.26
N GLY A 408 -10.62 -0.66 11.80
CA GLY A 408 -11.76 -1.15 11.01
C GLY A 408 -11.54 -2.54 10.41
N ASP A 409 -10.41 -3.18 10.68
CA ASP A 409 -10.10 -4.54 10.25
C ASP A 409 -10.24 -5.51 11.42
N HIS A 410 -10.77 -6.71 11.18
CA HIS A 410 -10.96 -7.75 12.18
C HIS A 410 -9.92 -8.86 12.06
N ALA A 411 -9.50 -9.38 13.20
CA ALA A 411 -8.57 -10.49 13.31
C ALA A 411 -8.94 -11.41 14.48
N THR A 412 -8.33 -12.58 14.51
CA THR A 412 -8.18 -13.40 15.71
C THR A 412 -6.71 -13.38 16.13
N ARG A 413 -6.47 -13.59 17.42
CA ARG A 413 -5.12 -13.79 17.98
C ARG A 413 -5.03 -15.21 18.49
N ASP A 414 -3.93 -15.92 18.21
CA ASP A 414 -3.66 -17.22 18.83
C ASP A 414 -2.90 -17.07 20.15
N HIS A 415 -2.70 -18.19 20.85
CA HIS A 415 -2.04 -18.24 22.18
C HIS A 415 -0.58 -17.79 22.16
N ASP A 416 0.09 -17.82 21.00
CA ASP A 416 1.47 -17.32 20.82
C ASP A 416 1.51 -15.85 20.38
N GLY A 417 0.34 -15.23 20.19
CA GLY A 417 0.19 -13.82 19.85
C GLY A 417 0.19 -13.51 18.35
N TYR A 418 0.23 -14.54 17.48
CA TYR A 418 0.08 -14.32 16.04
C TYR A 418 -1.34 -13.86 15.71
N LEU A 419 -1.43 -12.92 14.76
CA LEU A 419 -2.70 -12.38 14.29
C LEU A 419 -3.08 -12.99 12.94
N TRP A 420 -4.38 -13.32 12.82
CA TRP A 420 -4.98 -13.91 11.64
C TRP A 420 -6.07 -12.99 11.12
N PHE A 421 -5.91 -12.49 9.90
CA PHE A 421 -6.86 -11.59 9.28
C PHE A 421 -8.20 -12.28 9.00
N VAL A 422 -9.29 -11.68 9.46
CA VAL A 422 -10.66 -12.18 9.25
C VAL A 422 -11.35 -11.41 8.12
N GLY A 423 -11.29 -10.09 8.14
CA GLY A 423 -11.93 -9.24 7.15
C GLY A 423 -12.06 -7.80 7.63
N ARG A 424 -12.57 -6.93 6.76
CA ARG A 424 -12.99 -5.59 7.16
C ARG A 424 -14.30 -5.68 7.95
N ALA A 425 -14.54 -4.73 8.83
CA ALA A 425 -15.76 -4.67 9.65
C ALA A 425 -17.03 -4.81 8.79
N ASP A 426 -17.07 -4.12 7.65
CA ASP A 426 -18.19 -4.13 6.70
C ASP A 426 -18.18 -5.34 5.74
N ASP A 427 -17.14 -6.15 5.71
CA ASP A 427 -17.03 -7.35 4.87
C ASP A 427 -17.26 -8.64 5.66
N VAL A 428 -17.15 -8.63 6.99
CA VAL A 428 -17.41 -9.80 7.83
C VAL A 428 -18.86 -10.24 7.67
N ILE A 429 -19.05 -11.53 7.34
CA ILE A 429 -20.37 -12.11 7.10
C ILE A 429 -20.94 -12.62 8.43
N ILE A 430 -22.08 -12.10 8.85
CA ILE A 430 -22.81 -12.60 10.01
C ILE A 430 -23.88 -13.56 9.51
N SER A 431 -23.68 -14.86 9.70
CA SER A 431 -24.59 -15.91 9.24
C SER A 431 -25.02 -16.80 10.42
N ALA A 432 -26.28 -16.76 10.79
CA ALA A 432 -26.83 -17.50 11.93
C ALA A 432 -26.00 -17.34 13.23
N GLY A 433 -25.52 -16.12 13.50
CA GLY A 433 -24.70 -15.79 14.66
C GLY A 433 -23.18 -16.05 14.51
N TYR A 434 -22.75 -16.70 13.44
CA TYR A 434 -21.33 -16.89 13.17
C TYR A 434 -20.75 -15.70 12.42
N ARG A 435 -19.58 -15.22 12.87
CA ARG A 435 -18.76 -14.23 12.15
C ARG A 435 -17.81 -14.96 11.21
N ILE A 436 -17.99 -14.80 9.91
CA ILE A 436 -17.23 -15.50 8.85
C ILE A 436 -16.43 -14.49 8.05
N GLY A 437 -15.12 -14.67 8.03
CA GLY A 437 -14.22 -13.86 7.21
C GLY A 437 -14.30 -14.24 5.74
N PRO A 438 -14.57 -13.29 4.83
CA PRO A 438 -14.58 -13.58 3.39
C PRO A 438 -13.28 -14.19 2.90
N PHE A 439 -12.15 -13.69 3.38
CA PHE A 439 -10.81 -14.08 2.93
C PHE A 439 -10.52 -15.58 3.15
N GLU A 440 -10.94 -16.15 4.27
CA GLU A 440 -10.73 -17.57 4.57
C GLU A 440 -11.45 -18.47 3.57
N VAL A 441 -12.69 -18.10 3.21
CA VAL A 441 -13.48 -18.81 2.21
C VAL A 441 -12.90 -18.63 0.80
N GLU A 442 -12.44 -17.42 0.48
CA GLU A 442 -11.76 -17.12 -0.79
C GLU A 442 -10.47 -17.92 -0.94
N SER A 443 -9.66 -17.99 0.13
CA SER A 443 -8.42 -18.80 0.13
C SER A 443 -8.71 -20.27 -0.11
N ALA A 444 -9.67 -20.85 0.59
CA ALA A 444 -10.07 -22.23 0.38
C ALA A 444 -10.55 -22.49 -1.06
N LEU A 445 -11.32 -21.57 -1.64
CA LEU A 445 -11.76 -21.68 -3.04
C LEU A 445 -10.57 -21.62 -4.02
N LEU A 446 -9.56 -20.78 -3.74
CA LEU A 446 -8.37 -20.65 -4.59
C LEU A 446 -7.46 -21.88 -4.58
N GLU A 447 -7.49 -22.70 -3.53
CA GLU A 447 -6.80 -23.99 -3.47
C GLU A 447 -7.37 -25.01 -4.48
N HIS A 448 -8.62 -24.80 -4.94
CA HIS A 448 -9.24 -25.72 -5.87
C HIS A 448 -8.67 -25.56 -7.29
N PRO A 449 -8.29 -26.68 -7.99
CA PRO A 449 -7.59 -26.64 -9.27
C PRO A 449 -8.33 -25.91 -10.39
N HIS A 450 -9.65 -25.80 -10.32
CA HIS A 450 -10.51 -25.16 -11.33
C HIS A 450 -10.73 -23.66 -11.10
N VAL A 451 -10.39 -23.12 -9.91
CA VAL A 451 -10.63 -21.71 -9.56
C VAL A 451 -9.44 -20.84 -9.97
N LEU A 452 -9.75 -19.73 -10.62
CA LEU A 452 -8.77 -18.70 -11.00
C LEU A 452 -8.77 -17.52 -10.02
N GLU A 453 -9.98 -17.04 -9.67
CA GLU A 453 -10.19 -15.94 -8.72
C GLU A 453 -11.51 -16.19 -7.98
N SER A 454 -11.62 -15.68 -6.76
CA SER A 454 -12.84 -15.75 -5.96
C SER A 454 -13.06 -14.46 -5.19
N ALA A 455 -14.33 -14.11 -4.98
CA ALA A 455 -14.76 -13.02 -4.12
C ALA A 455 -15.95 -13.51 -3.30
N VAL A 456 -15.92 -13.26 -2.00
CA VAL A 456 -16.96 -13.73 -1.07
C VAL A 456 -17.60 -12.55 -0.37
N VAL A 457 -18.95 -12.55 -0.32
CA VAL A 457 -19.74 -11.51 0.31
C VAL A 457 -20.91 -12.08 1.08
N ALA A 458 -21.48 -11.27 1.98
CA ALA A 458 -22.79 -11.53 2.56
C ALA A 458 -23.88 -11.39 1.48
N SER A 459 -24.79 -12.35 1.41
CA SER A 459 -26.03 -12.27 0.63
C SER A 459 -27.22 -12.35 1.57
N PRO A 460 -28.21 -11.43 1.53
CA PRO A 460 -29.36 -11.44 2.43
C PRO A 460 -30.11 -12.78 2.42
N ASP A 461 -30.55 -13.24 3.60
CA ASP A 461 -31.26 -14.50 3.78
C ASP A 461 -32.28 -14.37 4.94
N SER A 462 -33.53 -14.80 4.72
CA SER A 462 -34.63 -14.65 5.66
C SER A 462 -34.42 -15.39 6.98
N ASP A 463 -33.73 -16.54 6.93
CA ASP A 463 -33.62 -17.44 8.10
C ASP A 463 -32.32 -17.20 8.87
N ARG A 464 -31.29 -16.71 8.19
CA ARG A 464 -29.93 -16.59 8.72
C ARG A 464 -29.43 -15.16 8.83
N GLY A 465 -30.26 -14.16 8.47
CA GLY A 465 -29.86 -12.78 8.30
C GLY A 465 -29.01 -12.59 7.05
N SER A 466 -27.94 -13.36 6.91
CA SER A 466 -27.19 -13.48 5.66
C SER A 466 -26.57 -14.88 5.48
N ILE A 467 -26.23 -15.20 4.25
CA ILE A 467 -25.49 -16.40 3.88
C ILE A 467 -24.18 -16.03 3.20
N VAL A 468 -23.23 -16.94 3.24
CA VAL A 468 -21.98 -16.82 2.48
C VAL A 468 -22.28 -17.07 1.02
N LYS A 469 -22.00 -16.06 0.15
CA LYS A 469 -22.06 -16.19 -1.31
C LYS A 469 -20.69 -15.96 -1.92
N ALA A 470 -20.30 -16.87 -2.82
CA ALA A 470 -19.05 -16.76 -3.57
C ALA A 470 -19.31 -16.40 -5.03
N PHE A 471 -18.57 -15.45 -5.56
CA PHE A 471 -18.41 -15.17 -6.96
C PHE A 471 -17.08 -15.74 -7.42
N VAL A 472 -17.12 -16.64 -8.40
CA VAL A 472 -15.95 -17.44 -8.78
C VAL A 472 -15.65 -17.26 -10.27
N ARG A 473 -14.41 -16.90 -10.56
CA ARG A 473 -13.86 -16.96 -11.91
C ARG A 473 -13.11 -18.27 -12.08
N LEU A 474 -13.48 -19.04 -13.08
CA LEU A 474 -12.87 -20.33 -13.38
C LEU A 474 -11.66 -20.17 -14.32
N LYS A 475 -10.76 -21.14 -14.28
CA LYS A 475 -9.68 -21.27 -15.27
C LYS A 475 -10.27 -21.54 -16.66
N PRO A 476 -9.56 -21.14 -17.75
CA PRO A 476 -10.02 -21.39 -19.12
C PRO A 476 -10.31 -22.86 -19.36
N GLY A 477 -11.42 -23.13 -20.06
CA GLY A 477 -11.83 -24.50 -20.43
C GLY A 477 -12.56 -25.30 -19.37
N VAL A 478 -12.73 -24.77 -18.15
CA VAL A 478 -13.49 -25.44 -17.09
C VAL A 478 -15.00 -25.24 -17.31
N PRO A 479 -15.80 -26.32 -17.42
CA PRO A 479 -17.24 -26.19 -17.62
C PRO A 479 -17.95 -25.71 -16.36
N ARG A 480 -18.89 -24.78 -16.54
CA ARG A 480 -19.76 -24.29 -15.47
C ARG A 480 -20.92 -25.25 -15.26
N GLY A 481 -21.32 -25.46 -14.01
CA GLY A 481 -22.49 -26.31 -13.74
C GLY A 481 -22.71 -26.62 -12.27
N ALA A 482 -23.87 -27.20 -11.97
CA ALA A 482 -24.28 -27.57 -10.61
C ALA A 482 -23.36 -28.62 -9.96
N ALA A 483 -22.73 -29.46 -10.74
CA ALA A 483 -21.78 -30.44 -10.24
C ALA A 483 -20.53 -29.75 -9.66
N LEU A 484 -19.96 -28.80 -10.38
CA LEU A 484 -18.81 -28.03 -9.93
C LEU A 484 -19.16 -27.15 -8.71
N ILE A 485 -20.38 -26.57 -8.66
CA ILE A 485 -20.83 -25.83 -7.47
C ILE A 485 -20.78 -26.72 -6.24
N ARG A 486 -21.32 -27.93 -6.30
CA ARG A 486 -21.29 -28.88 -5.18
C ARG A 486 -19.87 -29.30 -4.81
N GLU A 487 -19.02 -29.51 -5.81
CA GLU A 487 -17.61 -29.87 -5.61
C GLU A 487 -16.86 -28.75 -4.86
N LEU A 488 -17.04 -27.49 -5.26
CA LEU A 488 -16.46 -26.32 -4.60
C LEU A 488 -16.99 -26.15 -3.17
N GLN A 489 -18.29 -26.35 -2.95
CA GLN A 489 -18.90 -26.29 -1.62
C GLN A 489 -18.32 -27.36 -0.69
N GLU A 490 -18.19 -28.60 -1.16
CA GLU A 490 -17.59 -29.69 -0.39
C GLU A 490 -16.09 -29.50 -0.17
N HIS A 491 -15.40 -28.92 -1.14
CA HIS A 491 -13.99 -28.53 -0.97
C HIS A 491 -13.82 -27.54 0.17
N VAL A 492 -14.58 -26.44 0.19
CA VAL A 492 -14.52 -25.45 1.27
C VAL A 492 -14.89 -26.05 2.62
N LYS A 493 -15.90 -26.92 2.71
CA LYS A 493 -16.26 -27.62 3.97
C LYS A 493 -15.13 -28.50 4.52
N ARG A 494 -14.31 -29.08 3.65
CA ARG A 494 -13.17 -29.91 4.07
C ARG A 494 -11.94 -29.10 4.45
N THR A 495 -11.77 -27.95 3.81
CA THR A 495 -10.59 -27.08 3.98
C THR A 495 -10.76 -26.13 5.15
N THR A 496 -12.01 -25.74 5.45
CA THR A 496 -12.36 -24.81 6.53
C THR A 496 -13.38 -25.43 7.50
N ALA A 497 -13.88 -24.63 8.46
CA ALA A 497 -14.99 -25.10 9.29
C ALA A 497 -16.28 -25.25 8.47
N PRO A 498 -17.07 -26.34 8.66
CA PRO A 498 -18.24 -26.67 7.83
C PRO A 498 -19.28 -25.54 7.71
N TYR A 499 -19.42 -24.66 8.70
CA TYR A 499 -20.40 -23.57 8.66
C TYR A 499 -19.98 -22.42 7.73
N LYS A 500 -18.71 -22.37 7.28
CA LYS A 500 -18.12 -21.29 6.47
C LYS A 500 -18.34 -21.48 4.96
N TYR A 501 -18.77 -22.66 4.50
CA TYR A 501 -18.92 -22.92 3.06
C TYR A 501 -19.91 -21.95 2.38
N PRO A 502 -19.64 -21.55 1.13
CA PRO A 502 -20.56 -20.69 0.39
C PRO A 502 -21.83 -21.46 0.04
N ARG A 503 -22.99 -20.95 0.51
CA ARG A 503 -24.29 -21.55 0.22
C ARG A 503 -24.75 -21.27 -1.20
N GLU A 504 -24.32 -20.16 -1.75
CA GLU A 504 -24.50 -19.79 -3.16
C GLU A 504 -23.13 -19.56 -3.82
N ILE A 505 -22.99 -20.08 -5.04
CA ILE A 505 -21.83 -19.82 -5.90
C ILE A 505 -22.33 -19.33 -7.25
N GLU A 506 -21.77 -18.23 -7.71
CA GLU A 506 -22.04 -17.65 -9.02
C GLU A 506 -20.74 -17.55 -9.82
N PHE A 507 -20.75 -18.08 -11.06
CA PHE A 507 -19.60 -17.99 -11.96
C PHE A 507 -19.63 -16.67 -12.74
N MET A 508 -18.52 -15.94 -12.70
CA MET A 508 -18.31 -14.68 -13.43
C MET A 508 -17.12 -14.80 -14.38
N ASP A 509 -17.16 -14.06 -15.48
CA ASP A 509 -16.01 -13.95 -16.39
C ASP A 509 -14.93 -13.03 -15.83
N GLU A 510 -15.36 -11.97 -15.14
CA GLU A 510 -14.48 -11.03 -14.44
C GLU A 510 -15.10 -10.57 -13.12
N LEU A 511 -14.26 -10.42 -12.10
CA LEU A 511 -14.66 -9.82 -10.82
C LEU A 511 -14.45 -8.30 -10.87
N PRO A 512 -15.34 -7.49 -10.28
CA PRO A 512 -15.16 -6.04 -10.21
C PRO A 512 -13.92 -5.69 -9.37
N LYS A 513 -13.07 -4.82 -9.91
CA LYS A 513 -11.80 -4.44 -9.30
C LYS A 513 -11.64 -2.93 -9.21
N THR A 514 -10.88 -2.49 -8.22
CA THR A 514 -10.39 -1.11 -8.13
C THR A 514 -9.31 -0.89 -9.19
N VAL A 515 -8.92 0.36 -9.37
CA VAL A 515 -7.77 0.75 -10.20
C VAL A 515 -6.47 0.06 -9.73
N SER A 516 -6.37 -0.27 -8.44
CA SER A 516 -5.22 -1.01 -7.87
C SER A 516 -5.32 -2.53 -8.00
N GLY A 517 -6.35 -3.07 -8.67
CA GLY A 517 -6.55 -4.51 -8.86
C GLY A 517 -7.26 -5.21 -7.70
N LYS A 518 -7.61 -4.51 -6.61
CA LYS A 518 -8.34 -5.09 -5.47
C LYS A 518 -9.81 -5.34 -5.81
N ILE A 519 -10.36 -6.46 -5.35
CA ILE A 519 -11.77 -6.82 -5.54
C ILE A 519 -12.68 -5.80 -4.84
N ARG A 520 -13.68 -5.30 -5.56
CA ARG A 520 -14.70 -4.36 -5.07
C ARG A 520 -15.90 -5.09 -4.48
N ARG A 521 -15.75 -5.68 -3.29
CA ARG A 521 -16.82 -6.43 -2.61
C ARG A 521 -18.08 -5.62 -2.39
N VAL A 522 -17.96 -4.30 -2.20
CA VAL A 522 -19.13 -3.40 -2.07
C VAL A 522 -20.06 -3.43 -3.29
N GLU A 523 -19.51 -3.59 -4.51
CA GLU A 523 -20.35 -3.74 -5.71
C GLU A 523 -21.09 -5.07 -5.73
N LEU A 524 -20.40 -6.15 -5.33
CA LEU A 524 -20.99 -7.47 -5.26
C LEU A 524 -22.08 -7.55 -4.16
N ARG A 525 -21.85 -6.93 -2.99
CA ARG A 525 -22.88 -6.82 -1.94
C ARG A 525 -24.11 -6.05 -2.42
N LYS A 526 -23.93 -4.87 -3.02
CA LYS A 526 -25.05 -4.10 -3.56
C LYS A 526 -25.83 -4.88 -4.61
N ARG A 527 -25.16 -5.64 -5.46
CA ARG A 527 -25.79 -6.53 -6.45
C ARG A 527 -26.68 -7.58 -5.76
N GLU A 528 -26.21 -8.20 -4.66
CA GLU A 528 -26.97 -9.17 -3.88
C GLU A 528 -28.15 -8.54 -3.15
N GLU A 529 -27.95 -7.39 -2.53
CA GLU A 529 -29.03 -6.62 -1.91
C GLU A 529 -30.15 -6.28 -2.90
N HIS A 530 -29.79 -5.85 -4.12
CA HIS A 530 -30.78 -5.57 -5.16
C HIS A 530 -31.47 -6.86 -5.65
N ARG A 531 -30.74 -7.96 -5.83
CA ARG A 531 -31.28 -9.25 -6.28
C ARG A 531 -32.26 -9.85 -5.29
N LYS A 532 -32.02 -9.67 -3.99
CA LYS A 532 -32.77 -10.26 -2.88
C LYS A 532 -33.81 -9.29 -2.29
N ARG A 533 -33.92 -8.06 -2.79
CA ARG A 533 -35.03 -7.18 -2.40
C ARG A 533 -36.35 -7.81 -2.86
N PRO A 534 -37.38 -7.86 -1.97
CA PRO A 534 -38.70 -8.39 -2.31
C PRO A 534 -39.37 -7.56 -3.40
#